data_cbd8b3338bc0e26ee0be547d3c6c3f4a
#
_entry.id   cbd8b3338bc0e26ee0be547d3c6c3f4a
#
_cell.length_a   1.000
_cell.length_b   1.000
_cell.length_c   1.000
_cell.angle_alpha   90.00
_cell.angle_beta   90.00
_cell.angle_gamma   90.00
#
_symmetry.space_group_name_H-M   'P 1'
#
loop_
_entity.id
_entity.type
_entity.pdbx_description
1 polymer ?
#
loop_
_entity_poly.entity_id
_entity_poly.type
_entity_poly.pdbx_seq_one_letter_code
_entity_poly.pdbx_strand_id
1 'polypeptide(L)'
;MIRVALPNKGQLFDPTIDLLSSCGYSLKKGVKSLSCVDETNGVEFFFLRPSDIPQYLGRGMIDAGITGLDFNAEKGGTAVPLLNLPYGGSRLCAAIPADHSSESLDVIPSLRIATSFPNIVKSFFKRKDLDLVVLEGAVEISVALGV
;
A
#
# COMPACT_ATOMS: atom_id res chain seq x y z
N MET A 1 -2.41 -24.01 -11.27
CA MET A 1 -3.35 -22.90 -11.05
C MET A 1 -2.52 -21.73 -10.59
N ILE A 2 -2.71 -20.56 -11.20
CA ILE A 2 -2.00 -19.32 -10.84
C ILE A 2 -2.67 -18.72 -9.60
N ARG A 3 -1.87 -18.33 -8.61
CA ARG A 3 -2.35 -17.70 -7.36
C ARG A 3 -2.19 -16.20 -7.46
N VAL A 4 -3.31 -15.46 -7.39
CA VAL A 4 -3.32 -14.00 -7.54
C VAL A 4 -3.89 -13.36 -6.28
N ALA A 5 -3.14 -12.43 -5.68
CA ALA A 5 -3.61 -11.65 -4.55
C ALA A 5 -4.31 -10.36 -5.00
N LEU A 6 -5.48 -10.12 -4.43
CA LEU A 6 -6.30 -8.94 -4.68
C LEU A 6 -6.50 -8.15 -3.39
N PRO A 7 -6.67 -6.83 -3.45
CA PRO A 7 -7.07 -6.02 -2.31
C PRO A 7 -8.39 -6.53 -1.72
N ASN A 8 -8.49 -6.64 -0.40
CA ASN A 8 -9.73 -7.08 0.26
C ASN A 8 -10.63 -5.91 0.68
N LYS A 9 -10.14 -4.67 0.61
CA LYS A 9 -10.84 -3.44 1.00
C LYS A 9 -10.10 -2.18 0.51
N GLY A 10 -10.70 -1.02 0.73
CA GLY A 10 -10.12 0.29 0.43
C GLY A 10 -10.29 0.69 -1.03
N GLN A 11 -9.64 1.77 -1.43
CA GLN A 11 -9.81 2.40 -2.75
C GLN A 11 -9.46 1.49 -3.94
N LEU A 12 -8.64 0.46 -3.71
CA LEU A 12 -8.23 -0.46 -4.77
C LEU A 12 -9.22 -1.61 -4.98
N PHE A 13 -10.13 -1.88 -4.03
CA PHE A 13 -10.96 -3.10 -4.07
C PHE A 13 -11.94 -3.09 -5.24
N ASP A 14 -12.89 -2.14 -5.25
CA ASP A 14 -13.95 -2.12 -6.26
C ASP A 14 -13.40 -1.98 -7.70
N PRO A 15 -12.45 -1.05 -8.00
CA PRO A 15 -11.89 -0.96 -9.33
C PRO A 15 -11.15 -2.23 -9.79
N THR A 16 -10.53 -2.96 -8.84
CA THR A 16 -9.87 -4.24 -9.16
C THR A 16 -10.89 -5.30 -9.55
N ILE A 17 -12.00 -5.40 -8.81
CA ILE A 17 -13.08 -6.35 -9.12
C ILE A 17 -13.70 -6.04 -10.48
N ASP A 18 -13.99 -4.77 -10.74
CA ASP A 18 -14.58 -4.32 -12.01
C ASP A 18 -13.65 -4.62 -13.20
N LEU A 19 -12.36 -4.32 -13.06
CA LEU A 19 -11.36 -4.60 -14.08
C LEU A 19 -11.30 -6.09 -14.41
N LEU A 20 -11.11 -6.95 -13.40
CA LEU A 20 -10.97 -8.39 -13.60
C LEU A 20 -12.26 -9.02 -14.13
N SER A 21 -13.42 -8.56 -13.67
CA SER A 21 -14.73 -8.99 -14.20
C SER A 21 -14.87 -8.61 -15.67
N SER A 22 -14.45 -7.40 -16.05
CA SER A 22 -14.45 -6.94 -17.44
C SER A 22 -13.48 -7.73 -18.34
N CYS A 23 -12.40 -8.29 -17.75
CA CYS A 23 -11.47 -9.19 -18.43
C CYS A 23 -11.99 -10.65 -18.50
N GLY A 24 -13.18 -10.94 -17.99
CA GLY A 24 -13.79 -12.26 -18.07
C GLY A 24 -13.43 -13.21 -16.92
N TYR A 25 -12.81 -12.71 -15.84
CA TYR A 25 -12.56 -13.51 -14.64
C TYR A 25 -13.82 -13.62 -13.76
N SER A 26 -14.05 -14.80 -13.19
CA SER A 26 -15.15 -15.06 -12.27
C SER A 26 -14.70 -14.86 -10.82
N LEU A 27 -15.12 -13.77 -10.20
CA LEU A 27 -14.77 -13.40 -8.82
C LEU A 27 -15.93 -13.67 -7.84
N LYS A 28 -16.53 -14.88 -7.92
CA LYS A 28 -17.64 -15.28 -7.03
C LYS A 28 -17.15 -15.49 -5.60
N LYS A 29 -17.20 -14.42 -4.81
CA LYS A 29 -16.85 -14.46 -3.39
C LYS A 29 -18.03 -14.92 -2.54
N GLY A 30 -17.86 -15.98 -1.77
CA GLY A 30 -18.80 -16.28 -0.67
C GLY A 30 -18.73 -15.19 0.42
N VAL A 31 -19.81 -14.98 1.17
CA VAL A 31 -20.00 -13.86 2.13
C VAL A 31 -18.85 -13.69 3.14
N LYS A 32 -18.06 -14.73 3.40
CA LYS A 32 -16.88 -14.71 4.31
C LYS A 32 -15.62 -15.35 3.72
N SER A 33 -15.60 -15.61 2.40
CA SER A 33 -14.46 -16.30 1.79
C SER A 33 -13.27 -15.34 1.61
N LEU A 34 -12.09 -15.77 2.02
CA LEU A 34 -10.83 -15.08 1.79
C LEU A 34 -10.21 -15.42 0.43
N SER A 35 -10.79 -16.38 -0.29
CA SER A 35 -10.36 -16.77 -1.63
C SER A 35 -11.54 -17.17 -2.51
N CYS A 36 -11.33 -17.19 -3.83
CA CYS A 36 -12.21 -17.80 -4.79
C CYS A 36 -11.40 -18.40 -5.94
N VAL A 37 -11.95 -19.44 -6.56
CA VAL A 37 -11.33 -20.14 -7.69
C VAL A 37 -12.13 -19.85 -8.95
N ASP A 38 -11.41 -19.45 -10.00
CA ASP A 38 -11.90 -19.40 -11.37
C ASP A 38 -11.31 -20.59 -12.12
N GLU A 39 -12.04 -21.68 -12.17
CA GLU A 39 -11.59 -22.91 -12.81
C GLU A 39 -11.45 -22.74 -14.33
N THR A 40 -12.30 -21.90 -14.93
CA THR A 40 -12.28 -21.66 -16.37
C THR A 40 -10.96 -21.03 -16.82
N ASN A 41 -10.46 -20.09 -16.03
CA ASN A 41 -9.20 -19.40 -16.32
C ASN A 41 -8.00 -19.99 -15.57
N GLY A 42 -8.18 -21.01 -14.74
CA GLY A 42 -7.12 -21.66 -13.98
C GLY A 42 -6.46 -20.77 -12.93
N VAL A 43 -7.24 -19.87 -12.31
CA VAL A 43 -6.74 -18.87 -11.35
C VAL A 43 -7.41 -19.03 -10.00
N GLU A 44 -6.62 -18.97 -8.94
CA GLU A 44 -7.10 -18.84 -7.57
C GLU A 44 -6.80 -17.42 -7.05
N PHE A 45 -7.85 -16.69 -6.67
CA PHE A 45 -7.75 -15.34 -6.14
C PHE A 45 -7.79 -15.36 -4.62
N PHE A 46 -6.87 -14.61 -3.99
CA PHE A 46 -6.77 -14.40 -2.55
C PHE A 46 -7.04 -12.94 -2.20
N PHE A 47 -7.98 -12.68 -1.31
CA PHE A 47 -8.32 -11.31 -0.87
C PHE A 47 -7.51 -10.95 0.37
N LEU A 48 -6.48 -10.13 0.19
CA LEU A 48 -5.51 -9.76 1.22
C LEU A 48 -5.51 -8.25 1.48
N ARG A 49 -4.92 -7.85 2.60
CA ARG A 49 -4.64 -6.42 2.82
C ARG A 49 -3.62 -5.94 1.77
N PRO A 50 -3.85 -4.79 1.11
CA PRO A 50 -2.89 -4.27 0.13
C PRO A 50 -1.46 -4.17 0.65
N SER A 51 -1.27 -3.80 1.93
CA SER A 51 0.04 -3.72 2.59
C SER A 51 0.78 -5.05 2.73
N ASP A 52 0.06 -6.18 2.69
CA ASP A 52 0.65 -7.51 2.93
C ASP A 52 1.02 -8.21 1.61
N ILE A 53 0.35 -7.83 0.50
CA ILE A 53 0.55 -8.45 -0.82
C ILE A 53 2.02 -8.47 -1.24
N PRO A 54 2.81 -7.37 -1.11
CA PRO A 54 4.23 -7.40 -1.50
C PRO A 54 5.06 -8.45 -0.76
N GLN A 55 4.75 -8.72 0.52
CA GLN A 55 5.47 -9.74 1.29
C GLN A 55 5.15 -11.16 0.83
N TYR A 56 3.89 -11.45 0.47
CA TYR A 56 3.51 -12.75 -0.09
C TYR A 56 4.16 -13.00 -1.45
N LEU A 57 4.22 -11.95 -2.30
CA LEU A 57 4.93 -11.98 -3.58
C LEU A 57 6.43 -12.24 -3.38
N GLY A 58 7.08 -11.47 -2.51
CA GLY A 58 8.52 -11.59 -2.26
C GLY A 58 8.93 -12.95 -1.66
N ARG A 59 8.00 -13.67 -1.03
CA ARG A 59 8.21 -15.02 -0.50
C ARG A 59 7.81 -16.13 -1.47
N GLY A 60 7.33 -15.81 -2.67
CA GLY A 60 6.85 -16.79 -3.65
C GLY A 60 5.60 -17.55 -3.22
N MET A 61 4.82 -17.02 -2.27
CA MET A 61 3.59 -17.67 -1.79
C MET A 61 2.41 -17.44 -2.73
N ILE A 62 2.45 -16.36 -3.52
CA ILE A 62 1.54 -16.02 -4.60
C ILE A 62 2.35 -15.65 -5.84
N ASP A 63 1.76 -15.83 -7.02
CA ASP A 63 2.45 -15.67 -8.30
C ASP A 63 2.31 -14.25 -8.86
N ALA A 64 1.17 -13.59 -8.60
CA ALA A 64 0.91 -12.20 -8.98
C ALA A 64 0.01 -11.51 -7.96
N GLY A 65 -0.07 -10.18 -8.02
CA GLY A 65 -0.96 -9.44 -7.13
C GLY A 65 -1.19 -7.99 -7.56
N ILE A 66 -2.29 -7.42 -7.11
CA ILE A 66 -2.64 -6.01 -7.32
C ILE A 66 -2.50 -5.27 -6.00
N THR A 67 -1.61 -4.28 -5.95
CA THR A 67 -1.34 -3.48 -4.76
C THR A 67 -0.82 -2.09 -5.12
N GLY A 68 -0.64 -1.22 -4.14
CA GLY A 68 -0.01 0.09 -4.32
C GLY A 68 1.52 -0.02 -4.47
N LEU A 69 2.10 0.83 -5.32
CA LEU A 69 3.57 0.96 -5.43
C LEU A 69 4.21 1.43 -4.13
N ASP A 70 3.49 2.24 -3.35
CA ASP A 70 3.87 2.70 -2.02
C ASP A 70 4.06 1.52 -1.06
N PHE A 71 3.11 0.59 -1.00
CA PHE A 71 3.24 -0.61 -0.19
C PHE A 71 4.41 -1.50 -0.63
N ASN A 72 4.63 -1.63 -1.95
CA ASN A 72 5.78 -2.38 -2.44
C ASN A 72 7.11 -1.71 -2.03
N ALA A 73 7.23 -0.41 -2.20
CA ALA A 73 8.41 0.36 -1.81
C ALA A 73 8.66 0.29 -0.29
N GLU A 74 7.60 0.45 0.52
CA GLU A 74 7.70 0.36 1.99
C GLU A 74 8.18 -1.01 2.46
N LYS A 75 7.81 -2.08 1.77
CA LYS A 75 8.21 -3.47 2.08
C LYS A 75 9.51 -3.93 1.43
N GLY A 76 10.31 -2.99 0.90
CA GLY A 76 11.62 -3.25 0.34
C GLY A 76 11.66 -3.52 -1.17
N GLY A 77 10.58 -3.29 -1.89
CA GLY A 77 10.55 -3.34 -3.37
C GLY A 77 10.84 -4.71 -3.97
N THR A 78 10.50 -5.80 -3.28
CA THR A 78 10.82 -7.17 -3.72
C THR A 78 9.91 -7.68 -4.83
N ALA A 79 8.69 -7.11 -4.96
CA ALA A 79 7.79 -7.44 -6.05
C ALA A 79 8.12 -6.58 -7.29
N VAL A 80 8.15 -7.21 -8.46
CA VAL A 80 8.41 -6.52 -9.74
C VAL A 80 7.12 -5.97 -10.31
N PRO A 81 6.98 -4.64 -10.49
CA PRO A 81 5.82 -4.06 -11.15
C PRO A 81 5.79 -4.47 -12.63
N LEU A 82 4.72 -5.14 -13.06
CA LEU A 82 4.54 -5.58 -14.44
C LEU A 82 3.66 -4.63 -15.24
N LEU A 83 2.65 -4.02 -14.59
CA LEU A 83 1.67 -3.16 -15.25
C LEU A 83 1.19 -2.08 -14.28
N ASN A 84 1.12 -0.84 -14.77
CA ASN A 84 0.45 0.25 -14.06
C ASN A 84 -1.03 0.25 -14.43
N LEU A 85 -1.88 0.19 -13.41
CA LEU A 85 -3.33 0.21 -13.58
C LEU A 85 -3.86 1.66 -13.58
N PRO A 86 -4.95 1.97 -14.30
CA PRO A 86 -5.43 3.34 -14.47
C PRO A 86 -6.26 3.84 -13.27
N TYR A 87 -6.07 3.27 -12.09
CA TYR A 87 -6.80 3.65 -10.86
C TYR A 87 -5.89 3.56 -9.63
N GLY A 88 -6.38 4.09 -8.51
CA GLY A 88 -5.68 4.04 -7.21
C GLY A 88 -4.45 4.94 -7.15
N GLY A 89 -4.35 5.93 -8.05
CA GLY A 89 -3.27 6.91 -7.97
C GLY A 89 -3.31 7.68 -6.65
N SER A 90 -2.17 7.73 -5.94
CA SER A 90 -2.03 8.43 -4.66
C SER A 90 -0.75 9.26 -4.64
N ARG A 91 -0.70 10.22 -3.71
CA ARG A 91 0.49 11.01 -3.44
C ARG A 91 0.76 10.97 -1.94
N LEU A 92 1.95 10.55 -1.58
CA LEU A 92 2.43 10.71 -0.20
C LEU A 92 2.94 12.13 -0.01
N CYS A 93 2.38 12.84 0.95
CA CYS A 93 2.74 14.22 1.26
C CYS A 93 3.20 14.34 2.70
N ALA A 94 4.24 15.17 2.95
CA ALA A 94 4.53 15.65 4.28
C ALA A 94 3.55 16.80 4.60
N ALA A 95 2.84 16.68 5.72
CA ALA A 95 1.96 17.73 6.24
C ALA A 95 2.59 18.34 7.48
N ILE A 96 2.52 19.65 7.59
CA ILE A 96 2.97 20.42 8.76
C ILE A 96 1.84 21.33 9.25
N PRO A 97 1.82 21.73 10.52
CA PRO A 97 0.89 22.74 11.00
C PRO A 97 0.97 24.03 10.19
N ALA A 98 -0.17 24.69 9.99
CA ALA A 98 -0.26 25.86 9.11
C ALA A 98 0.58 27.06 9.60
N ASP A 99 0.80 27.16 10.89
CA ASP A 99 1.65 28.18 11.55
C ASP A 99 3.14 27.98 11.29
N HIS A 100 3.57 26.76 10.88
CA HIS A 100 4.95 26.42 10.50
C HIS A 100 5.16 26.34 8.97
N SER A 101 4.18 26.72 8.17
CA SER A 101 4.16 26.51 6.71
C SER A 101 5.27 27.21 5.92
N SER A 102 5.95 28.19 6.52
CA SER A 102 7.08 28.91 5.90
C SER A 102 8.44 28.24 6.10
N GLU A 103 8.53 27.22 6.93
CA GLU A 103 9.79 26.54 7.23
C GLU A 103 10.08 25.43 6.22
N SER A 104 11.34 25.37 5.76
CA SER A 104 11.79 24.23 4.98
C SER A 104 12.02 23.03 5.90
N LEU A 105 11.44 21.87 5.57
CA LEU A 105 11.62 20.63 6.34
C LEU A 105 13.08 20.19 6.43
N ASP A 106 13.93 20.65 5.50
CA ASP A 106 15.35 20.29 5.46
C ASP A 106 16.19 20.99 6.56
N VAL A 107 15.69 22.11 7.08
CA VAL A 107 16.42 22.91 8.08
C VAL A 107 15.94 22.71 9.51
N ILE A 108 14.84 21.98 9.72
CA ILE A 108 14.31 21.70 11.06
C ILE A 108 15.20 20.67 11.75
N PRO A 109 15.88 21.03 12.86
CA PRO A 109 16.66 20.07 13.64
C PRO A 109 15.77 19.01 14.28
N SER A 110 16.25 17.75 14.31
CA SER A 110 15.53 16.64 14.96
C SER A 110 14.07 16.53 14.50
N LEU A 111 13.85 16.54 13.18
CA LEU A 111 12.54 16.49 12.58
C LEU A 111 11.79 15.23 13.03
N ARG A 112 10.68 15.41 13.76
CA ARG A 112 9.79 14.33 14.17
C ARG A 112 8.69 14.15 13.13
N ILE A 113 8.50 12.91 12.66
CA ILE A 113 7.52 12.58 11.63
C ILE A 113 6.70 11.37 12.07
N ALA A 114 5.39 11.54 12.15
CA ALA A 114 4.46 10.43 12.28
C ALA A 114 4.13 9.86 10.90
N THR A 115 4.25 8.55 10.73
CA THR A 115 4.04 7.92 9.41
C THR A 115 3.69 6.44 9.52
N SER A 116 2.93 5.94 8.53
CA SER A 116 2.77 4.50 8.28
C SER A 116 3.77 3.96 7.23
N PHE A 117 4.64 4.84 6.70
CA PHE A 117 5.61 4.51 5.66
C PHE A 117 7.05 4.91 6.06
N PRO A 118 7.60 4.33 7.15
CA PRO A 118 8.90 4.75 7.69
C PRO A 118 10.07 4.54 6.73
N ASN A 119 10.04 3.51 5.90
CA ASN A 119 11.13 3.25 4.96
C ASN A 119 11.12 4.22 3.79
N ILE A 120 9.94 4.58 3.29
CA ILE A 120 9.79 5.63 2.26
C ILE A 120 10.27 6.97 2.81
N VAL A 121 9.87 7.35 4.04
CA VAL A 121 10.29 8.59 4.68
C VAL A 121 11.80 8.65 4.85
N LYS A 122 12.43 7.60 5.37
CA LYS A 122 13.90 7.52 5.51
C LYS A 122 14.61 7.66 4.17
N SER A 123 14.08 7.01 3.12
CA SER A 123 14.65 7.09 1.78
C SER A 123 14.53 8.49 1.17
N PHE A 124 13.42 9.18 1.43
CA PHE A 124 13.17 10.52 0.90
C PHE A 124 14.06 11.58 1.56
N PHE A 125 14.03 11.68 2.89
CA PHE A 125 14.75 12.72 3.61
C PHE A 125 16.26 12.49 3.68
N LYS A 126 16.76 11.25 3.58
CA LYS A 126 18.19 10.88 3.59
C LYS A 126 19.01 11.49 4.74
N ARG A 127 18.37 11.81 5.87
CA ARG A 127 19.02 12.41 7.04
C ARG A 127 18.99 11.43 8.22
N LYS A 128 19.97 11.57 9.15
CA LYS A 128 20.16 10.64 10.27
C LYS A 128 19.41 11.05 11.54
N ASP A 129 19.02 12.30 11.64
CA ASP A 129 18.38 12.91 12.82
C ASP A 129 16.85 12.92 12.73
N LEU A 130 16.26 11.98 11.98
CA LEU A 130 14.83 11.76 11.92
C LEU A 130 14.34 11.02 13.16
N ASP A 131 13.39 11.62 13.88
CA ASP A 131 12.61 10.95 14.94
C ASP A 131 11.30 10.45 14.33
N LEU A 132 11.22 9.14 14.05
CA LEU A 132 10.05 8.55 13.38
C LEU A 132 9.11 7.91 14.40
N VAL A 133 7.88 8.43 14.44
CA VAL A 133 6.77 7.80 15.15
C VAL A 133 5.98 6.94 14.15
N VAL A 134 6.19 5.63 14.21
CA VAL A 134 5.57 4.68 13.29
C VAL A 134 4.16 4.35 13.78
N LEU A 135 3.16 4.63 12.94
CA LEU A 135 1.75 4.40 13.21
C LEU A 135 1.15 3.49 12.14
N GLU A 136 0.21 2.63 12.51
CA GLU A 136 -0.50 1.76 11.56
C GLU A 136 -1.76 2.42 10.94
N GLY A 137 -2.09 3.62 11.35
CA GLY A 137 -3.23 4.41 10.86
C GLY A 137 -3.44 5.66 11.70
N ALA A 138 -4.45 6.46 11.33
CA ALA A 138 -4.81 7.71 12.03
C ALA A 138 -3.63 8.68 12.22
N VAL A 139 -2.75 8.76 11.23
CA VAL A 139 -1.54 9.61 11.27
C VAL A 139 -1.90 11.08 11.44
N GLU A 140 -3.05 11.50 10.93
CA GLU A 140 -3.58 12.85 11.03
C GLU A 140 -3.84 13.32 12.47
N ILE A 141 -4.04 12.41 13.41
CA ILE A 141 -4.26 12.74 14.83
C ILE A 141 -2.94 13.04 15.55
N SER A 142 -1.81 12.63 15.02
CA SER A 142 -0.51 12.76 15.68
C SER A 142 -0.14 14.20 15.99
N VAL A 143 -0.46 15.14 15.11
CA VAL A 143 -0.25 16.59 15.35
C VAL A 143 -1.00 17.08 16.59
N ALA A 144 -2.24 16.64 16.78
CA ALA A 144 -3.04 16.99 17.97
C ALA A 144 -2.50 16.36 19.27
N LEU A 145 -1.71 15.30 19.14
CA LEU A 145 -1.06 14.60 20.26
C LEU A 145 0.37 15.10 20.52
N GLY A 146 0.84 16.11 19.79
CA GLY A 146 2.16 16.72 19.97
C GLY A 146 3.31 15.91 19.36
N VAL A 147 2.99 15.14 18.34
CA VAL A 147 4.00 14.34 17.58
C VAL A 147 4.37 15.04 16.29
#